data_92f3e324869c108fb4a4f981ae613f99
#
_entry.id   92f3e324869c108fb4a4f981ae613f99
#
_cell.length_a   1.000
_cell.length_b   1.000
_cell.length_c   1.000
_cell.angle_alpha   90.00
_cell.angle_beta   90.00
_cell.angle_gamma   90.00
#
_symmetry.space_group_name_H-M   'P 1'
#
loop_
_entity.id
_entity.type
_entity.pdbx_description
1 polymer ?
#
loop_
_entity_poly.entity_id
_entity_poly.type
_entity_poly.pdbx_seq_one_letter_code
_entity_poly.pdbx_strand_id
1 'polypeptide(L)'
;DCIISLENLQMKSTRVLSYIPEWNTYYGTLDTKVYPTLKIYLPGRKSPMVTINTHDSIFWEEYGNTEGFVRSRLPDERQMIREASEFAGSVPVNRILPYWKTANRYYFINGSVAMRDAAVYVKENEWEKASKLWEQAFKAAKNDKKKMRAAFNLALYYEMKDSVEEAHKWAVTAQELARKIDKIDTLKRNDIDLSEIPNYYLTSLYVNELKERSNGLGKLKGQMSRFNEDF
;
A
#
# COMPACT_ATOMS: atom_id res chain seq x y z
N ASP A 1 -6.05 -28.51 19.83
CA ASP A 1 -5.88 -27.35 20.74
C ASP A 1 -4.50 -26.73 20.58
N CYS A 2 -4.38 -25.40 20.71
CA CYS A 2 -3.10 -24.68 20.77
C CYS A 2 -3.19 -23.54 21.78
N ILE A 3 -2.04 -23.09 22.27
CA ILE A 3 -1.94 -21.89 23.10
C ILE A 3 -1.23 -20.82 22.28
N ILE A 4 -1.85 -19.67 22.18
CA ILE A 4 -1.27 -18.47 21.56
C ILE A 4 -0.92 -17.51 22.68
N SER A 5 0.36 -17.15 22.79
CA SER A 5 0.88 -16.29 23.84
C SER A 5 1.58 -15.06 23.25
N LEU A 6 1.25 -13.88 23.74
CA LEU A 6 2.03 -12.66 23.52
C LEU A 6 3.15 -12.63 24.57
N GLU A 7 4.36 -12.96 24.16
CA GLU A 7 5.49 -13.16 25.07
C GLU A 7 6.22 -11.86 25.41
N ASN A 8 6.28 -10.95 24.44
CA ASN A 8 6.98 -9.70 24.60
C ASN A 8 6.31 -8.61 23.78
N LEU A 9 6.28 -7.40 24.32
CA LEU A 9 5.87 -6.20 23.64
C LEU A 9 6.82 -5.06 23.99
N GLN A 10 7.67 -4.69 23.05
CA GLN A 10 8.49 -3.49 23.17
C GLN A 10 7.80 -2.34 22.45
N MET A 11 7.87 -1.14 23.01
CA MET A 11 7.37 0.10 22.44
C MET A 11 8.46 1.15 22.42
N LYS A 12 8.50 1.94 21.35
CA LYS A 12 9.41 3.08 21.22
C LYS A 12 8.63 4.27 20.68
N SER A 13 8.47 5.29 21.50
CA SER A 13 7.72 6.50 21.15
C SER A 13 8.65 7.67 20.89
N THR A 14 8.29 8.47 19.90
CA THR A 14 8.96 9.73 19.55
C THR A 14 7.91 10.81 19.42
N ARG A 15 8.04 11.88 20.21
CA ARG A 15 7.18 13.05 20.14
C ARG A 15 7.96 14.21 19.55
N VAL A 16 7.39 14.88 18.54
CA VAL A 16 7.97 16.07 17.91
C VAL A 16 6.93 17.19 17.96
N LEU A 17 7.39 18.38 18.30
CA LEU A 17 6.60 19.60 18.24
C LEU A 17 7.38 20.62 17.44
N SER A 18 6.79 21.22 16.44
CA SER A 18 7.42 22.20 15.56
C SER A 18 6.44 23.34 15.24
N TYR A 19 6.97 24.49 14.92
CA TYR A 19 6.20 25.62 14.41
C TYR A 19 6.40 25.71 12.89
N ILE A 20 5.32 25.87 12.15
CA ILE A 20 5.30 26.03 10.69
C ILE A 20 5.02 27.50 10.38
N PRO A 21 6.06 28.30 10.03
CA PRO A 21 5.91 29.75 9.81
C PRO A 21 4.93 30.10 8.69
N GLU A 22 4.93 29.30 7.60
CA GLU A 22 4.09 29.52 6.40
C GLU A 22 2.60 29.48 6.72
N TRP A 23 2.22 28.69 7.72
CA TRP A 23 0.82 28.51 8.13
C TRP A 23 0.51 29.17 9.47
N ASN A 24 1.49 29.82 10.10
CA ASN A 24 1.37 30.40 11.43
C ASN A 24 0.76 29.39 12.44
N THR A 25 1.22 28.14 12.41
CA THR A 25 0.60 27.02 13.12
C THR A 25 1.67 26.16 13.78
N TYR A 26 1.37 25.67 14.98
CA TYR A 26 2.15 24.60 15.60
C TYR A 26 1.66 23.25 15.11
N TYR A 27 2.59 22.37 14.86
CA TYR A 27 2.37 20.99 14.45
C TYR A 27 3.04 20.04 15.45
N GLY A 28 2.29 19.04 15.90
CA GLY A 28 2.78 18.04 16.81
C GLY A 28 2.53 16.62 16.30
N THR A 29 3.48 15.75 16.49
CA THR A 29 3.37 14.33 16.18
C THR A 29 3.78 13.47 17.35
N LEU A 30 3.13 12.32 17.47
CA LEU A 30 3.53 11.21 18.32
C LEU A 30 3.55 9.95 17.48
N ASP A 31 4.74 9.42 17.22
CA ASP A 31 4.94 8.15 16.54
C ASP A 31 5.33 7.10 17.58
N THR A 32 4.58 5.99 17.64
CA THR A 32 4.88 4.87 18.56
C THR A 32 5.03 3.58 17.77
N LYS A 33 6.27 3.11 17.68
CA LYS A 33 6.62 1.81 17.10
C LYS A 33 6.41 0.71 18.12
N VAL A 34 5.75 -0.36 17.70
CA VAL A 34 5.46 -1.55 18.51
C VAL A 34 6.14 -2.78 17.93
N TYR A 35 6.70 -3.62 18.78
CA TYR A 35 7.44 -4.84 18.43
C TYR A 35 6.87 -6.03 19.19
N PRO A 36 5.67 -6.53 18.85
CA PRO A 36 5.11 -7.70 19.50
C PRO A 36 5.80 -8.99 19.07
N THR A 37 6.06 -9.87 20.02
CA THR A 37 6.48 -11.26 19.79
C THR A 37 5.39 -12.20 20.23
N LEU A 38 4.81 -12.94 19.30
CA LEU A 38 3.77 -13.92 19.53
C LEU A 38 4.33 -15.33 19.34
N LYS A 39 3.99 -16.25 20.25
CA LYS A 39 4.37 -17.66 20.16
C LYS A 39 3.14 -18.55 20.16
N ILE A 40 3.22 -19.61 19.37
CA ILE A 40 2.19 -20.64 19.28
C ILE A 40 2.75 -21.95 19.81
N TYR A 41 2.09 -22.53 20.78
CA TYR A 41 2.46 -23.79 21.42
C TYR A 41 1.43 -24.87 21.10
N LEU A 42 1.90 -26.09 20.85
CA LEU A 42 1.04 -27.27 20.72
C LEU A 42 1.13 -28.13 21.99
N PRO A 43 0.06 -28.88 22.33
CA PRO A 43 0.09 -29.83 23.46
C PRO A 43 1.25 -30.81 23.33
N GLY A 44 1.90 -31.08 24.43
CA GLY A 44 3.02 -32.02 24.49
C GLY A 44 4.38 -31.50 24.01
N ARG A 45 4.46 -30.26 23.55
CA ARG A 45 5.74 -29.63 23.17
C ARG A 45 6.19 -28.60 24.19
N LYS A 46 7.47 -28.68 24.59
CA LYS A 46 8.09 -27.69 25.51
C LYS A 46 8.53 -26.41 24.81
N SER A 47 8.81 -26.48 23.51
CA SER A 47 9.20 -25.31 22.69
C SER A 47 8.04 -24.84 21.83
N PRO A 48 7.99 -23.54 21.48
CA PRO A 48 6.96 -23.04 20.58
C PRO A 48 7.09 -23.68 19.20
N MET A 49 5.95 -24.01 18.59
CA MET A 49 5.89 -24.46 17.22
C MET A 49 6.27 -23.34 16.25
N VAL A 50 5.80 -22.12 16.53
CA VAL A 50 6.05 -20.92 15.73
C VAL A 50 6.33 -19.74 16.66
N THR A 51 7.33 -18.93 16.28
CA THR A 51 7.58 -17.62 16.87
C THR A 51 7.39 -16.57 15.77
N ILE A 52 6.52 -15.60 16.03
CA ILE A 52 6.17 -14.52 15.10
C ILE A 52 6.65 -13.20 15.68
N ASN A 53 7.71 -12.64 15.11
CA ASN A 53 8.19 -11.31 15.42
C ASN A 53 7.65 -10.36 14.36
N THR A 54 6.93 -9.34 14.79
CA THR A 54 6.38 -8.31 13.92
C THR A 54 6.75 -6.93 14.44
N HIS A 55 6.60 -5.92 13.59
CA HIS A 55 6.70 -4.52 13.97
C HIS A 55 5.77 -3.70 13.11
N ASP A 56 5.26 -2.65 13.70
CA ASP A 56 4.46 -1.64 13.02
C ASP A 56 4.47 -0.36 13.85
N SER A 57 3.84 0.72 13.40
CA SER A 57 3.72 1.96 14.15
C SER A 57 2.30 2.51 14.12
N ILE A 58 1.89 3.11 15.23
CA ILE A 58 0.69 3.93 15.36
C ILE A 58 1.12 5.39 15.49
N PHE A 59 0.41 6.27 14.81
CA PHE A 59 0.79 7.65 14.63
C PHE A 59 -0.38 8.57 14.95
N TRP A 60 -0.09 9.64 15.70
CA TRP A 60 -1.03 10.71 15.97
C TRP A 60 -0.40 12.03 15.53
N GLU A 61 -1.24 12.91 14.99
CA GLU A 61 -0.84 14.27 14.61
C GLU A 61 -1.89 15.28 15.01
N GLU A 62 -1.44 16.47 15.38
CA GLU A 62 -2.30 17.57 15.75
C GLU A 62 -1.73 18.91 15.28
N TYR A 63 -2.62 19.82 14.95
CA TYR A 63 -2.31 21.17 14.55
C TYR A 63 -3.01 22.17 15.48
N GLY A 64 -2.38 23.32 15.72
CA GLY A 64 -2.99 24.34 16.58
C GLY A 64 -2.23 25.63 16.64
N ASN A 65 -2.89 26.67 17.18
CA ASN A 65 -2.34 28.01 17.24
C ASN A 65 -1.31 28.20 18.36
N THR A 66 -1.22 27.26 19.29
CA THR A 66 -0.21 27.29 20.37
C THR A 66 0.38 25.90 20.61
N GLU A 67 1.62 25.86 21.05
CA GLU A 67 2.29 24.61 21.44
C GLU A 67 1.53 23.87 22.55
N GLY A 68 1.05 24.60 23.56
CA GLY A 68 0.29 24.02 24.68
C GLY A 68 -1.00 23.34 24.24
N PHE A 69 -1.72 23.93 23.26
CA PHE A 69 -2.91 23.34 22.69
C PHE A 69 -2.58 22.03 21.98
N VAL A 70 -1.60 22.03 21.09
CA VAL A 70 -1.19 20.83 20.36
C VAL A 70 -0.72 19.73 21.31
N ARG A 71 0.10 20.09 22.30
CA ARG A 71 0.57 19.14 23.33
C ARG A 71 -0.57 18.50 24.11
N SER A 72 -1.61 19.26 24.44
CA SER A 72 -2.78 18.74 25.20
C SER A 72 -3.71 17.86 24.38
N ARG A 73 -3.66 17.95 23.06
CA ARG A 73 -4.47 17.16 22.14
C ARG A 73 -3.82 15.84 21.75
N LEU A 74 -2.48 15.80 21.71
CA LEU A 74 -1.78 14.53 21.52
C LEU A 74 -2.00 13.62 22.72
N PRO A 75 -2.10 12.29 22.52
CA PRO A 75 -2.28 11.32 23.59
C PRO A 75 -1.28 11.51 24.73
N ASP A 76 -1.77 11.43 25.96
CA ASP A 76 -0.89 11.30 27.13
C ASP A 76 -0.23 9.90 27.16
N GLU A 77 0.67 9.69 28.10
CA GLU A 77 1.41 8.42 28.20
C GLU A 77 0.49 7.22 28.42
N ARG A 78 -0.56 7.36 29.24
CA ARG A 78 -1.48 6.27 29.55
C ARG A 78 -2.35 5.94 28.34
N GLN A 79 -2.86 6.94 27.67
CA GLN A 79 -3.66 6.77 26.46
C GLN A 79 -2.80 6.14 25.34
N MET A 80 -1.58 6.65 25.15
CA MET A 80 -0.63 6.12 24.16
C MET A 80 -0.31 4.64 24.44
N ILE A 81 0.01 4.26 25.68
CA ILE A 81 0.30 2.88 26.03
C ILE A 81 -0.93 1.98 25.76
N ARG A 82 -2.12 2.41 26.14
CA ARG A 82 -3.35 1.64 25.90
C ARG A 82 -3.59 1.41 24.41
N GLU A 83 -3.63 2.48 23.63
CA GLU A 83 -3.93 2.40 22.19
C GLU A 83 -2.82 1.65 21.42
N ALA A 84 -1.55 1.90 21.76
CA ALA A 84 -0.42 1.17 21.16
C ALA A 84 -0.41 -0.32 21.55
N SER A 85 -0.88 -0.68 22.76
CA SER A 85 -1.00 -2.09 23.17
C SER A 85 -2.12 -2.81 22.42
N GLU A 86 -3.29 -2.16 22.26
CA GLU A 86 -4.41 -2.68 21.47
C GLU A 86 -3.99 -2.89 20.01
N PHE A 87 -3.34 -1.88 19.44
CA PHE A 87 -2.79 -1.96 18.07
C PHE A 87 -1.77 -3.10 17.95
N ALA A 88 -0.81 -3.21 18.88
CA ALA A 88 0.21 -4.25 18.89
C ALA A 88 -0.37 -5.66 18.94
N GLY A 89 -1.51 -5.85 19.61
CA GLY A 89 -2.23 -7.13 19.63
C GLY A 89 -2.75 -7.55 18.26
N SER A 90 -3.12 -6.60 17.39
CA SER A 90 -3.62 -6.87 16.05
C SER A 90 -2.53 -7.17 15.02
N VAL A 91 -1.33 -6.61 15.19
CA VAL A 91 -0.23 -6.70 14.21
C VAL A 91 0.18 -8.14 13.87
N PRO A 92 0.40 -9.06 14.83
CA PRO A 92 0.77 -10.44 14.49
C PRO A 92 -0.39 -11.27 13.91
N VAL A 93 -1.65 -10.87 14.13
CA VAL A 93 -2.82 -11.58 13.60
C VAL A 93 -2.79 -11.63 12.07
N ASN A 94 -2.37 -10.54 11.44
CA ASN A 94 -2.21 -10.44 9.98
C ASN A 94 -1.15 -11.40 9.40
N ARG A 95 -0.33 -12.02 10.26
CA ARG A 95 0.62 -13.06 9.86
C ARG A 95 0.02 -14.46 9.93
N ILE A 96 -1.03 -14.64 10.71
CA ILE A 96 -1.68 -15.95 10.96
C ILE A 96 -2.90 -16.11 10.07
N LEU A 97 -3.75 -15.08 10.02
CA LEU A 97 -5.03 -15.10 9.32
C LEU A 97 -4.98 -14.26 8.03
N PRO A 98 -5.69 -14.68 6.98
CA PRO A 98 -5.94 -13.81 5.83
C PRO A 98 -6.85 -12.65 6.25
N TYR A 99 -6.62 -11.47 5.68
CA TYR A 99 -7.43 -10.28 5.93
C TYR A 99 -7.70 -9.50 4.65
N TRP A 100 -8.80 -8.77 4.64
CA TRP A 100 -9.15 -7.88 3.54
C TRP A 100 -8.40 -6.55 3.69
N LYS A 101 -7.79 -6.11 2.59
CA LYS A 101 -7.14 -4.80 2.52
C LYS A 101 -7.80 -3.99 1.39
N THR A 102 -8.30 -2.80 1.72
CA THR A 102 -8.76 -1.86 0.72
C THR A 102 -7.55 -1.21 0.04
N ALA A 103 -7.54 -1.19 -1.28
CA ALA A 103 -6.52 -0.52 -2.07
C ALA A 103 -7.19 0.46 -3.04
N ASN A 104 -6.81 1.72 -2.97
CA ASN A 104 -7.25 2.72 -3.93
C ASN A 104 -6.42 2.61 -5.20
N ARG A 105 -7.08 2.68 -6.35
CA ARG A 105 -6.43 2.64 -7.66
C ARG A 105 -6.83 3.84 -8.49
N TYR A 106 -5.88 4.33 -9.27
CA TYR A 106 -6.09 5.39 -10.24
C TYR A 106 -6.27 4.78 -11.62
N TYR A 107 -7.00 5.47 -12.48
CA TYR A 107 -7.03 5.18 -13.91
C TYR A 107 -7.12 6.48 -14.72
N PHE A 108 -6.57 6.45 -15.91
CA PHE A 108 -6.57 7.62 -16.80
C PHE A 108 -7.85 7.65 -17.62
N ILE A 109 -8.53 8.80 -17.60
CA ILE A 109 -9.77 9.04 -18.36
C ILE A 109 -9.55 9.84 -19.63
N ASN A 110 -8.36 10.43 -19.81
CA ASN A 110 -8.05 11.32 -20.91
C ASN A 110 -6.96 10.77 -21.83
N GLY A 111 -6.92 11.26 -23.05
CA GLY A 111 -5.91 10.87 -24.06
C GLY A 111 -6.50 10.58 -25.45
N SER A 112 -7.72 10.03 -25.51
CA SER A 112 -8.48 9.79 -26.74
C SER A 112 -9.97 9.64 -26.44
N VAL A 113 -10.80 9.57 -27.49
CA VAL A 113 -12.23 9.26 -27.34
C VAL A 113 -12.41 7.90 -26.66
N ALA A 114 -11.70 6.88 -27.12
CA ALA A 114 -11.76 5.53 -26.53
C ALA A 114 -11.43 5.52 -25.03
N MET A 115 -10.50 6.35 -24.57
CA MET A 115 -10.19 6.46 -23.13
C MET A 115 -11.35 7.06 -22.32
N ARG A 116 -12.06 8.04 -22.87
CA ARG A 116 -13.24 8.64 -22.21
C ARG A 116 -14.43 7.70 -22.20
N ASP A 117 -14.67 7.00 -23.30
CA ASP A 117 -15.76 6.03 -23.41
C ASP A 117 -15.51 4.83 -22.46
N ALA A 118 -14.26 4.37 -22.37
CA ALA A 118 -13.88 3.36 -21.41
C ALA A 118 -14.15 3.78 -19.95
N ALA A 119 -13.95 5.05 -19.61
CA ALA A 119 -14.24 5.56 -18.28
C ALA A 119 -15.75 5.50 -17.93
N VAL A 120 -16.63 5.62 -18.91
CA VAL A 120 -18.08 5.42 -18.74
C VAL A 120 -18.34 3.95 -18.38
N TYR A 121 -17.79 3.01 -19.14
CA TYR A 121 -17.95 1.58 -18.86
C TYR A 121 -17.37 1.16 -17.49
N VAL A 122 -16.28 1.78 -17.03
CA VAL A 122 -15.77 1.55 -15.67
C VAL A 122 -16.80 1.95 -14.61
N LYS A 123 -17.47 3.11 -14.78
CA LYS A 123 -18.52 3.55 -13.86
C LYS A 123 -19.74 2.63 -13.85
N GLU A 124 -20.01 1.99 -14.98
CA GLU A 124 -21.09 0.98 -15.14
C GLU A 124 -20.64 -0.42 -14.73
N ASN A 125 -19.41 -0.56 -14.18
CA ASN A 125 -18.78 -1.84 -13.81
C ASN A 125 -18.61 -2.83 -14.99
N GLU A 126 -18.55 -2.30 -16.22
CA GLU A 126 -18.38 -3.08 -17.45
C GLU A 126 -16.92 -3.13 -17.90
N TRP A 127 -16.10 -3.73 -17.06
CA TRP A 127 -14.63 -3.75 -17.21
C TRP A 127 -14.14 -4.37 -18.51
N GLU A 128 -14.82 -5.38 -19.04
CA GLU A 128 -14.48 -6.03 -20.33
C GLU A 128 -14.66 -5.07 -21.51
N LYS A 129 -15.69 -4.24 -21.49
CA LYS A 129 -15.88 -3.23 -22.54
C LYS A 129 -14.82 -2.14 -22.43
N ALA A 130 -14.53 -1.70 -21.20
CA ALA A 130 -13.48 -0.72 -20.95
C ALA A 130 -12.11 -1.22 -21.43
N SER A 131 -11.75 -2.47 -21.14
CA SER A 131 -10.44 -3.05 -21.52
C SER A 131 -10.26 -3.09 -23.05
N LYS A 132 -11.28 -3.46 -23.81
CA LYS A 132 -11.23 -3.46 -25.28
C LYS A 132 -10.94 -2.06 -25.85
N LEU A 133 -11.53 -1.03 -25.25
CA LEU A 133 -11.29 0.36 -25.64
C LEU A 133 -9.88 0.83 -25.25
N TRP A 134 -9.36 0.39 -24.12
CA TRP A 134 -7.97 0.66 -23.72
C TRP A 134 -6.96 -0.03 -24.64
N GLU A 135 -7.22 -1.27 -25.07
CA GLU A 135 -6.40 -1.96 -26.07
C GLU A 135 -6.41 -1.21 -27.42
N GLN A 136 -7.58 -0.77 -27.88
CA GLN A 136 -7.69 0.05 -29.08
C GLN A 136 -6.92 1.36 -28.93
N ALA A 137 -7.06 2.04 -27.79
CA ALA A 137 -6.33 3.25 -27.48
C ALA A 137 -4.81 3.04 -27.49
N PHE A 138 -4.33 1.93 -26.91
CA PHE A 138 -2.92 1.58 -26.91
C PHE A 138 -2.37 1.33 -28.31
N LYS A 139 -3.08 0.54 -29.14
CA LYS A 139 -2.70 0.23 -30.51
C LYS A 139 -2.70 1.45 -31.42
N ALA A 140 -3.71 2.33 -31.27
CA ALA A 140 -3.87 3.51 -32.11
C ALA A 140 -2.98 4.70 -31.70
N ALA A 141 -2.43 4.68 -30.48
CA ALA A 141 -1.65 5.80 -29.98
C ALA A 141 -0.29 5.91 -30.68
N LYS A 142 0.01 7.12 -31.20
CA LYS A 142 1.32 7.46 -31.77
C LYS A 142 2.29 8.07 -30.75
N ASN A 143 1.79 8.45 -29.59
CA ASN A 143 2.53 9.18 -28.55
C ASN A 143 2.70 8.28 -27.33
N ASP A 144 3.92 8.20 -26.79
CA ASP A 144 4.26 7.35 -25.65
C ASP A 144 3.42 7.66 -24.40
N LYS A 145 3.09 8.93 -24.15
CA LYS A 145 2.23 9.32 -23.01
C LYS A 145 0.82 8.73 -23.12
N LYS A 146 0.24 8.68 -24.33
CA LYS A 146 -1.08 8.05 -24.55
C LYS A 146 -0.99 6.53 -24.42
N LYS A 147 0.09 5.91 -24.95
CA LYS A 147 0.32 4.47 -24.76
C LYS A 147 0.49 4.11 -23.30
N MET A 148 1.29 4.88 -22.56
CA MET A 148 1.53 4.66 -21.14
C MET A 148 0.21 4.68 -20.34
N ARG A 149 -0.65 5.65 -20.57
CA ARG A 149 -1.96 5.75 -19.89
C ARG A 149 -2.87 4.55 -20.19
N ALA A 150 -2.92 4.11 -21.44
CA ALA A 150 -3.71 2.95 -21.85
C ALA A 150 -3.14 1.65 -21.23
N ALA A 151 -1.82 1.47 -21.23
CA ALA A 151 -1.15 0.34 -20.61
C ALA A 151 -1.37 0.30 -19.09
N PHE A 152 -1.33 1.46 -18.43
CA PHE A 152 -1.63 1.56 -17.01
C PHE A 152 -3.06 1.11 -16.67
N ASN A 153 -4.04 1.55 -17.46
CA ASN A 153 -5.43 1.13 -17.29
C ASN A 153 -5.64 -0.36 -17.59
N LEU A 154 -4.92 -0.92 -18.57
CA LEU A 154 -4.95 -2.36 -18.83
C LEU A 154 -4.38 -3.16 -17.65
N ALA A 155 -3.31 -2.68 -17.02
CA ALA A 155 -2.80 -3.29 -15.81
C ALA A 155 -3.88 -3.34 -14.71
N LEU A 156 -4.64 -2.26 -14.52
CA LEU A 156 -5.74 -2.21 -13.57
C LEU A 156 -6.85 -3.23 -13.91
N TYR A 157 -7.22 -3.35 -15.18
CA TYR A 157 -8.21 -4.35 -15.61
C TYR A 157 -7.78 -5.77 -15.25
N TYR A 158 -6.54 -6.15 -15.55
CA TYR A 158 -6.03 -7.47 -15.22
C TYR A 158 -5.88 -7.69 -13.71
N GLU A 159 -5.54 -6.63 -12.94
CA GLU A 159 -5.55 -6.70 -11.48
C GLU A 159 -6.96 -6.97 -10.94
N MET A 160 -7.99 -6.31 -11.47
CA MET A 160 -9.40 -6.54 -11.12
C MET A 160 -9.91 -7.94 -11.48
N LYS A 161 -9.30 -8.59 -12.45
CA LYS A 161 -9.56 -9.99 -12.84
C LYS A 161 -8.70 -11.00 -12.08
N ASP A 162 -7.98 -10.55 -11.05
CA ASP A 162 -7.03 -11.36 -10.27
C ASP A 162 -5.90 -12.02 -11.11
N SER A 163 -5.69 -11.52 -12.33
CA SER A 163 -4.61 -11.91 -13.22
C SER A 163 -3.36 -11.08 -12.95
N VAL A 164 -2.77 -11.25 -11.76
CA VAL A 164 -1.70 -10.38 -11.24
C VAL A 164 -0.46 -10.39 -12.14
N GLU A 165 -0.13 -11.52 -12.77
CA GLU A 165 1.01 -11.63 -13.70
C GLU A 165 0.81 -10.78 -14.95
N GLU A 166 -0.38 -10.82 -15.56
CA GLU A 166 -0.71 -10.00 -16.73
C GLU A 166 -0.81 -8.52 -16.34
N ALA A 167 -1.38 -8.22 -15.18
CA ALA A 167 -1.37 -6.86 -14.63
C ALA A 167 0.05 -6.32 -14.48
N HIS A 168 0.97 -7.11 -13.94
CA HIS A 168 2.36 -6.73 -13.79
C HIS A 168 3.05 -6.47 -15.14
N LYS A 169 2.84 -7.30 -16.16
CA LYS A 169 3.39 -7.08 -17.51
C LYS A 169 2.93 -5.74 -18.10
N TRP A 170 1.65 -5.44 -17.99
CA TRP A 170 1.11 -4.17 -18.47
C TRP A 170 1.60 -2.96 -17.65
N ALA A 171 1.75 -3.11 -16.34
CA ALA A 171 2.31 -2.07 -15.49
C ALA A 171 3.79 -1.79 -15.82
N VAL A 172 4.60 -2.83 -16.06
CA VAL A 172 5.99 -2.69 -16.52
C VAL A 172 6.03 -2.00 -17.88
N THR A 173 5.14 -2.36 -18.82
CA THR A 173 5.02 -1.68 -20.11
C THR A 173 4.73 -0.18 -19.93
N ALA A 174 3.84 0.16 -19.02
CA ALA A 174 3.55 1.56 -18.68
C ALA A 174 4.76 2.26 -18.06
N GLN A 175 5.49 1.60 -17.17
CA GLN A 175 6.70 2.13 -16.53
C GLN A 175 7.83 2.39 -17.54
N GLU A 176 8.07 1.48 -18.49
CA GLU A 176 9.08 1.67 -19.53
C GLU A 176 8.75 2.87 -20.44
N LEU A 177 7.48 3.06 -20.77
CA LEU A 177 7.03 4.24 -21.51
C LEU A 177 7.20 5.53 -20.68
N ALA A 178 6.85 5.47 -19.39
CA ALA A 178 7.02 6.58 -18.46
C ALA A 178 8.51 6.95 -18.30
N ARG A 179 9.41 5.97 -18.24
CA ARG A 179 10.87 6.17 -18.20
C ARG A 179 11.37 7.01 -19.38
N LYS A 180 10.84 6.75 -20.59
CA LYS A 180 11.17 7.55 -21.79
C LYS A 180 10.58 8.96 -21.73
N ILE A 181 9.31 9.09 -21.28
CA ILE A 181 8.60 10.36 -21.17
C ILE A 181 9.33 11.30 -20.21
N ASP A 182 9.67 10.80 -19.03
CA ASP A 182 10.32 11.56 -17.96
C ASP A 182 11.86 11.59 -18.11
N LYS A 183 12.41 11.00 -19.19
CA LYS A 183 13.85 10.99 -19.55
C LYS A 183 14.76 10.50 -18.40
N ILE A 184 14.34 9.49 -17.67
CA ILE A 184 15.03 8.98 -16.49
C ILE A 184 16.51 8.68 -16.73
N ASP A 185 16.85 8.14 -17.90
CA ASP A 185 18.22 7.74 -18.24
C ASP A 185 19.18 8.92 -18.42
N THR A 186 18.65 10.15 -18.52
CA THR A 186 19.43 11.39 -18.67
C THR A 186 19.61 12.15 -17.35
N LEU A 187 18.89 11.75 -16.30
CA LEU A 187 18.93 12.43 -15.01
C LEU A 187 20.18 12.00 -14.21
N LYS A 188 20.82 12.95 -13.55
CA LYS A 188 21.91 12.67 -12.59
C LYS A 188 21.29 12.10 -11.32
N ARG A 189 21.77 10.93 -10.88
CA ARG A 189 21.14 10.11 -9.82
C ARG A 189 21.05 10.75 -8.43
N ASN A 190 21.74 11.86 -8.14
CA ASN A 190 21.91 12.34 -6.78
C ASN A 190 20.86 13.38 -6.30
N ASP A 191 20.00 13.92 -7.20
CA ASP A 191 19.05 14.99 -6.86
C ASP A 191 17.78 14.91 -7.72
N ILE A 192 17.14 13.74 -7.81
CA ILE A 192 15.89 13.61 -8.57
C ILE A 192 14.73 14.04 -7.69
N ASP A 193 14.14 15.20 -8.00
CA ASP A 193 12.84 15.59 -7.46
C ASP A 193 11.74 14.73 -8.10
N LEU A 194 10.93 14.09 -7.28
CA LEU A 194 9.82 13.24 -7.74
C LEU A 194 8.79 14.02 -8.56
N SER A 195 8.70 15.33 -8.39
CA SER A 195 7.85 16.21 -9.21
C SER A 195 8.33 16.33 -10.66
N GLU A 196 9.61 16.08 -10.92
CA GLU A 196 10.17 16.09 -12.28
C GLU A 196 9.90 14.79 -13.05
N ILE A 197 9.56 13.71 -12.33
CA ILE A 197 9.35 12.37 -12.89
C ILE A 197 7.96 11.79 -12.56
N PRO A 198 6.86 12.56 -12.71
CA PRO A 198 5.56 12.16 -12.17
C PRO A 198 4.99 10.90 -12.81
N ASN A 199 5.27 10.65 -14.11
CA ASN A 199 4.77 9.46 -14.77
C ASN A 199 5.55 8.21 -14.33
N TYR A 200 6.87 8.31 -14.25
CA TYR A 200 7.73 7.21 -13.83
C TYR A 200 7.51 6.87 -12.35
N TYR A 201 7.37 7.88 -11.50
CA TYR A 201 7.07 7.69 -10.09
C TYR A 201 5.75 6.94 -9.88
N LEU A 202 4.66 7.41 -10.50
CA LEU A 202 3.33 6.79 -10.41
C LEU A 202 3.34 5.33 -10.89
N THR A 203 3.97 5.07 -12.05
CA THR A 203 4.03 3.72 -12.62
C THR A 203 4.93 2.80 -11.80
N SER A 204 6.01 3.32 -11.21
CA SER A 204 6.91 2.55 -10.34
C SER A 204 6.23 2.12 -9.03
N LEU A 205 5.43 3.01 -8.43
CA LEU A 205 4.61 2.66 -7.26
C LEU A 205 3.68 1.48 -7.59
N TYR A 206 3.00 1.56 -8.74
CA TYR A 206 2.05 0.52 -9.13
C TYR A 206 2.74 -0.83 -9.44
N VAL A 207 3.88 -0.81 -10.13
CA VAL A 207 4.68 -2.03 -10.37
C VAL A 207 5.11 -2.68 -9.05
N ASN A 208 5.57 -1.88 -8.07
CA ASN A 208 5.96 -2.38 -6.77
C ASN A 208 4.79 -3.00 -6.01
N GLU A 209 3.62 -2.34 -6.01
CA GLU A 209 2.41 -2.87 -5.37
C GLU A 209 1.97 -4.22 -5.98
N LEU A 210 1.99 -4.34 -7.31
CA LEU A 210 1.66 -5.61 -7.98
C LEU A 210 2.68 -6.71 -7.68
N LYS A 211 3.96 -6.35 -7.55
CA LYS A 211 5.02 -7.28 -7.14
C LYS A 211 4.82 -7.77 -5.72
N GLU A 212 4.50 -6.87 -4.79
CA GLU A 212 4.17 -7.22 -3.41
C GLU A 212 2.93 -8.13 -3.33
N ARG A 213 1.89 -7.82 -4.11
CA ARG A 213 0.70 -8.66 -4.21
C ARG A 213 1.04 -10.05 -4.75
N SER A 214 1.83 -10.14 -5.82
CA SER A 214 2.28 -11.42 -6.37
C SER A 214 3.07 -12.25 -5.35
N ASN A 215 3.99 -11.62 -4.62
CA ASN A 215 4.76 -12.29 -3.56
C ASN A 215 3.86 -12.76 -2.40
N GLY A 216 2.78 -12.03 -2.12
CA GLY A 216 1.79 -12.36 -1.10
C GLY A 216 0.86 -13.52 -1.47
N LEU A 217 0.63 -13.79 -2.76
CA LEU A 217 -0.33 -14.82 -3.22
C LEU A 217 0.04 -16.23 -2.75
N GLY A 218 1.31 -16.61 -2.75
CA GLY A 218 1.78 -17.90 -2.26
C GLY A 218 1.45 -18.10 -0.77
N LYS A 219 1.65 -17.06 0.03
CA LYS A 219 1.31 -17.06 1.46
C LYS A 219 -0.21 -17.15 1.66
N LEU A 220 -0.97 -16.38 0.91
CA LEU A 220 -2.44 -16.40 0.96
C LEU A 220 -2.98 -17.79 0.60
N LYS A 221 -2.51 -18.41 -0.48
CA LYS A 221 -2.90 -19.77 -0.87
C LYS A 221 -2.61 -20.78 0.25
N GLY A 222 -1.42 -20.70 0.87
CA GLY A 222 -1.06 -21.55 2.00
C GLY A 222 -1.90 -21.30 3.26
N GLN A 223 -2.38 -20.08 3.49
CA GLN A 223 -3.32 -19.76 4.57
C GLN A 223 -4.72 -20.30 4.25
N MET A 224 -5.21 -20.10 3.04
CA MET A 224 -6.54 -20.53 2.61
C MET A 224 -6.69 -22.04 2.50
N SER A 225 -5.66 -22.78 2.09
CA SER A 225 -5.70 -24.23 2.02
C SER A 225 -6.02 -24.88 3.37
N ARG A 226 -5.55 -24.27 4.47
CA ARG A 226 -5.82 -24.77 5.84
C ARG A 226 -7.29 -24.68 6.22
N PHE A 227 -8.06 -23.76 5.61
CA PHE A 227 -9.50 -23.64 5.84
C PHE A 227 -10.32 -24.57 4.95
N ASN A 228 -9.76 -25.01 3.82
CA ASN A 228 -10.46 -25.89 2.88
C ASN A 228 -10.29 -27.39 3.22
N GLU A 229 -9.35 -27.74 4.07
CA GLU A 229 -9.13 -29.12 4.51
C GLU A 229 -10.04 -29.53 5.70
N ASP A 230 -10.64 -28.54 6.39
CA ASP A 230 -11.48 -28.75 7.58
C ASP A 230 -13.01 -28.65 7.28
N PHE A 231 -13.41 -28.58 6.02
CA PHE A 231 -14.80 -28.57 5.54
C PHE A 231 -14.95 -29.58 4.38
#